data_d37e662b4f31372545f29f8bb3ad3bf0
#
_entry.id   d37e662b4f31372545f29f8bb3ad3bf0
#
_cell.length_a   1.000
_cell.length_b   1.000
_cell.length_c   1.000
_cell.angle_alpha   90.00
_cell.angle_beta   90.00
_cell.angle_gamma   90.00
#
_symmetry.space_group_name_H-M   'P 1'
#
loop_
_entity.id
_entity.type
_entity.pdbx_description
1 polymer ?
#
loop_
_entity_poly.entity_id
_entity_poly.type
_entity_poly.pdbx_seq_one_letter_code
_entity_poly.pdbx_strand_id
1 'polypeptide(L)'
;MLAELARASGVAGMCGGQALDVDATGTTKRGQSHVFGHATSAGDVPRPKNDSDPFSLADLERLHAMKTGALLRAAVRLGAIAAGADAASRTALDRYADALGLAFQVRDDLLDVEGDAATLGKTAGKDAAQDKATFPALLGIEASRYRLAALATMMHGALASISADTTLLAALARRVVERDH
;
A
#
# COMPACT_ATOMS: atom_id res chain seq x y z
N MET A 1 -14.61 -12.16 -11.66
CA MET A 1 -13.32 -12.67 -11.12
C MET A 1 -12.14 -12.33 -12.03
N LEU A 2 -12.07 -12.83 -13.29
CA LEU A 2 -10.92 -12.52 -14.17
C LEU A 2 -10.70 -11.02 -14.41
N ALA A 3 -11.76 -10.25 -14.65
CA ALA A 3 -11.68 -8.80 -14.82
C ALA A 3 -11.15 -8.07 -13.57
N GLU A 4 -11.47 -8.56 -12.36
CA GLU A 4 -10.96 -8.02 -11.11
C GLU A 4 -9.45 -8.23 -10.98
N LEU A 5 -9.00 -9.46 -11.25
CA LEU A 5 -7.57 -9.78 -11.22
C LEU A 5 -6.79 -9.00 -12.30
N ALA A 6 -7.32 -8.94 -13.52
CA ALA A 6 -6.68 -8.21 -14.61
C ALA A 6 -6.52 -6.70 -14.30
N ARG A 7 -7.55 -6.08 -13.69
CA ARG A 7 -7.48 -4.67 -13.25
C ARG A 7 -6.44 -4.48 -12.15
N ALA A 8 -6.42 -5.35 -11.15
CA ALA A 8 -5.52 -5.26 -10.02
C ALA A 8 -4.04 -5.50 -10.42
N SER A 9 -3.79 -6.32 -11.42
CA SER A 9 -2.45 -6.59 -11.96
C SER A 9 -1.99 -5.52 -12.95
N GLY A 10 -2.92 -4.86 -13.63
CA GLY A 10 -2.66 -3.94 -14.74
C GLY A 10 -2.12 -2.57 -14.32
N VAL A 11 -2.17 -1.63 -15.29
CA VAL A 11 -1.69 -0.24 -15.13
C VAL A 11 -2.46 0.51 -14.03
N ALA A 12 -3.76 0.22 -13.84
CA ALA A 12 -4.55 0.79 -12.74
C ALA A 12 -4.29 0.12 -11.38
N GLY A 13 -3.39 -0.85 -11.30
CA GLY A 13 -3.04 -1.61 -10.10
C GLY A 13 -1.52 -1.80 -9.98
N MET A 14 -1.10 -3.03 -9.74
CA MET A 14 0.28 -3.38 -9.38
C MET A 14 1.33 -2.89 -10.39
N CYS A 15 1.12 -3.08 -11.70
CA CYS A 15 2.08 -2.63 -12.71
C CYS A 15 2.24 -1.11 -12.72
N GLY A 16 1.13 -0.35 -12.59
CA GLY A 16 1.20 1.11 -12.47
C GLY A 16 1.87 1.56 -11.19
N GLY A 17 1.60 0.90 -10.06
CA GLY A 17 2.27 1.15 -8.78
C GLY A 17 3.77 0.88 -8.86
N GLN A 18 4.17 -0.20 -9.54
CA GLN A 18 5.58 -0.51 -9.75
C GLN A 18 6.27 0.54 -10.65
N ALA A 19 5.58 1.05 -11.67
CA ALA A 19 6.12 2.12 -12.51
C ALA A 19 6.35 3.40 -11.67
N LEU A 20 5.38 3.79 -10.83
CA LEU A 20 5.54 4.93 -9.92
C LEU A 20 6.71 4.74 -8.94
N ASP A 21 6.93 3.53 -8.44
CA ASP A 21 8.04 3.22 -7.54
C ASP A 21 9.41 3.38 -8.23
N VAL A 22 9.52 2.90 -9.47
CA VAL A 22 10.74 3.07 -10.28
C VAL A 22 10.99 4.54 -10.59
N ASP A 23 9.96 5.30 -10.95
CA ASP A 23 10.08 6.72 -11.22
C ASP A 23 10.49 7.50 -9.96
N ALA A 24 9.89 7.20 -8.82
CA ALA A 24 10.23 7.82 -7.54
C ALA A 24 11.69 7.55 -7.10
N THR A 25 12.22 6.35 -7.40
CA THR A 25 13.62 6.00 -7.11
C THR A 25 14.59 6.45 -8.21
N GLY A 26 14.12 6.66 -9.43
CA GLY A 26 14.93 7.06 -10.60
C GLY A 26 15.19 8.55 -10.71
N THR A 27 14.34 9.39 -10.16
CA THR A 27 14.45 10.86 -10.21
C THR A 27 15.66 11.40 -9.45
N THR A 28 16.23 10.65 -8.53
CA THR A 28 17.49 11.01 -7.85
C THR A 28 18.73 10.85 -8.74
N LYS A 29 18.64 10.20 -9.91
CA LYS A 29 19.83 9.87 -10.73
C LYS A 29 19.80 10.32 -12.19
N ARG A 30 18.71 10.94 -12.71
CA ARG A 30 18.71 11.37 -14.12
C ARG A 30 17.73 12.53 -14.39
N GLY A 31 18.29 13.68 -14.68
CA GLY A 31 17.70 14.54 -15.70
C GLY A 31 17.72 13.81 -17.03
N GLN A 32 16.56 13.56 -17.59
CA GLN A 32 16.20 12.94 -18.86
C GLN A 32 15.59 11.52 -18.74
N SER A 33 14.31 11.43 -19.00
CA SER A 33 13.82 10.83 -20.23
C SER A 33 12.30 10.84 -20.33
N HIS A 34 11.89 11.39 -21.43
CA HIS A 34 10.67 11.12 -22.14
C HIS A 34 10.38 9.61 -22.21
N VAL A 35 9.18 9.19 -21.89
CA VAL A 35 8.32 8.30 -22.67
C VAL A 35 7.08 8.01 -21.84
N PHE A 36 5.98 8.64 -22.17
CA PHE A 36 4.62 8.16 -22.32
C PHE A 36 3.67 9.36 -22.42
N GLY A 37 3.78 10.04 -23.57
CA GLY A 37 2.67 10.85 -24.06
C GLY A 37 1.72 9.94 -24.83
N HIS A 38 0.42 10.18 -24.60
CA HIS A 38 -0.78 9.72 -25.28
C HIS A 38 -1.57 8.61 -24.60
N ALA A 39 -2.49 9.04 -23.78
CA ALA A 39 -3.85 8.50 -23.78
C ALA A 39 -4.82 9.63 -23.43
N THR A 40 -5.60 9.97 -24.42
CA THR A 40 -6.65 10.99 -24.41
C THR A 40 -7.88 10.52 -23.66
N SER A 41 -8.50 11.49 -23.00
CA SER A 41 -9.90 11.69 -22.65
C SER A 41 -10.45 11.11 -21.36
N ALA A 42 -10.98 12.06 -20.61
CA ALA A 42 -12.09 12.04 -19.67
C ALA A 42 -11.86 11.36 -18.32
N GLY A 43 -11.58 12.16 -17.33
CA GLY A 43 -11.67 11.85 -15.90
C GLY A 43 -10.36 12.21 -15.19
N ASP A 44 -10.41 13.26 -14.41
CA ASP A 44 -9.43 13.79 -13.46
C ASP A 44 -8.06 13.07 -13.45
N VAL A 45 -7.22 13.38 -14.43
CA VAL A 45 -5.82 12.97 -14.43
C VAL A 45 -5.10 13.91 -13.46
N PRO A 46 -4.50 13.42 -12.39
CA PRO A 46 -3.68 14.25 -11.52
C PRO A 46 -2.63 14.97 -12.37
N ARG A 47 -2.50 16.28 -12.17
CA ARG A 47 -1.49 17.12 -12.81
C ARG A 47 -0.12 16.44 -12.66
N PRO A 48 0.67 16.31 -13.72
CA PRO A 48 2.04 15.85 -13.57
C PRO A 48 2.75 16.79 -12.58
N LYS A 49 3.35 16.21 -11.54
CA LYS A 49 4.16 16.97 -10.59
C LYS A 49 5.35 17.56 -11.34
N ASN A 50 5.69 18.80 -11.04
CA ASN A 50 6.99 19.35 -11.44
C ASN A 50 8.08 18.52 -10.72
N ASP A 51 9.19 18.25 -11.39
CA ASP A 51 10.36 17.54 -10.84
C ASP A 51 10.94 18.17 -9.55
N SER A 52 10.42 19.32 -9.13
CA SER A 52 10.78 20.06 -7.92
C SER A 52 9.80 19.89 -6.74
N ASP A 53 8.66 19.21 -6.94
CA ASP A 53 7.70 19.02 -5.85
C ASP A 53 8.16 17.86 -4.96
N PRO A 54 8.24 18.05 -3.63
CA PRO A 54 8.63 16.98 -2.72
C PRO A 54 7.61 15.84 -2.75
N PHE A 55 8.10 14.59 -2.72
CA PHE A 55 7.26 13.40 -2.63
C PHE A 55 6.45 13.42 -1.34
N SER A 56 5.13 13.45 -1.45
CA SER A 56 4.24 13.62 -0.31
C SER A 56 3.79 12.29 0.30
N LEU A 57 3.25 12.34 1.53
CA LEU A 57 2.61 11.18 2.16
C LEU A 57 1.48 10.61 1.29
N ALA A 58 0.70 11.46 0.64
CA ALA A 58 -0.38 11.02 -0.25
C ALA A 58 0.15 10.26 -1.48
N ASP A 59 1.31 10.65 -1.99
CA ASP A 59 1.96 9.94 -3.10
C ASP A 59 2.47 8.58 -2.65
N LEU A 60 3.05 8.50 -1.45
CA LEU A 60 3.50 7.25 -0.85
C LEU A 60 2.32 6.30 -0.62
N GLU A 61 1.24 6.78 -0.02
CA GLU A 61 0.03 5.99 0.19
C GLU A 61 -0.58 5.49 -1.14
N ARG A 62 -0.64 6.35 -2.16
CA ARG A 62 -1.12 5.99 -3.50
C ARG A 62 -0.23 4.92 -4.15
N LEU A 63 1.08 5.10 -4.10
CA LEU A 63 2.05 4.14 -4.62
C LEU A 63 1.83 2.76 -3.99
N HIS A 64 1.74 2.69 -2.68
CA HIS A 64 1.55 1.44 -1.95
C HIS A 64 0.15 0.84 -2.16
N ALA A 65 -0.90 1.66 -2.26
CA ALA A 65 -2.24 1.20 -2.60
C ALA A 65 -2.29 0.51 -3.97
N MET A 66 -1.52 1.01 -4.93
CA MET A 66 -1.41 0.41 -6.26
C MET A 66 -0.45 -0.79 -6.27
N LYS A 67 0.80 -0.62 -5.83
CA LYS A 67 1.87 -1.63 -5.95
C LYS A 67 1.57 -2.89 -5.17
N THR A 68 1.08 -2.75 -3.94
CA THR A 68 0.82 -3.86 -3.01
C THR A 68 -0.67 -4.03 -2.73
N GLY A 69 -1.36 -2.93 -2.43
CA GLY A 69 -2.76 -2.95 -2.01
C GLY A 69 -3.72 -3.49 -3.06
N ALA A 70 -3.49 -3.21 -4.34
CA ALA A 70 -4.39 -3.64 -5.41
C ALA A 70 -4.57 -5.16 -5.48
N LEU A 71 -3.49 -5.93 -5.37
CA LEU A 71 -3.56 -7.39 -5.38
C LEU A 71 -4.15 -7.96 -4.09
N LEU A 72 -3.82 -7.39 -2.92
CA LEU A 72 -4.42 -7.78 -1.65
C LEU A 72 -5.93 -7.55 -1.66
N ARG A 73 -6.37 -6.39 -2.15
CA ARG A 73 -7.79 -6.07 -2.31
C ARG A 73 -8.47 -7.02 -3.30
N ALA A 74 -7.82 -7.33 -4.43
CA ALA A 74 -8.37 -8.29 -5.39
C ALA A 74 -8.53 -9.68 -4.76
N ALA A 75 -7.58 -10.15 -3.97
CA ALA A 75 -7.67 -11.45 -3.29
C ALA A 75 -8.89 -11.49 -2.34
N VAL A 76 -9.10 -10.46 -1.54
CA VAL A 76 -10.26 -10.35 -0.64
C VAL A 76 -11.56 -10.29 -1.44
N ARG A 77 -11.62 -9.48 -2.51
CA ARG A 77 -12.79 -9.40 -3.39
C ARG A 77 -13.14 -10.71 -4.08
N LEU A 78 -12.13 -11.44 -4.54
CA LEU A 78 -12.34 -12.74 -5.17
C LEU A 78 -12.94 -13.74 -4.19
N GLY A 79 -12.47 -13.73 -2.94
CA GLY A 79 -13.07 -14.52 -1.86
C GLY A 79 -14.53 -14.12 -1.58
N ALA A 80 -14.80 -12.82 -1.48
CA ALA A 80 -16.14 -12.29 -1.27
C ALA A 80 -17.12 -12.64 -2.41
N ILE A 81 -16.65 -12.58 -3.67
CA ILE A 81 -17.44 -12.97 -4.84
C ILE A 81 -17.73 -14.48 -4.81
N ALA A 82 -16.72 -15.30 -4.50
CA ALA A 82 -16.88 -16.75 -4.44
C ALA A 82 -17.84 -17.18 -3.32
N ALA A 83 -17.84 -16.47 -2.20
CA ALA A 83 -18.73 -16.70 -1.07
C ALA A 83 -20.16 -16.12 -1.27
N GLY A 84 -20.42 -15.42 -2.37
CA GLY A 84 -21.72 -14.77 -2.61
C GLY A 84 -22.01 -13.63 -1.64
N ALA A 85 -20.99 -12.96 -1.10
CA ALA A 85 -21.16 -11.86 -0.16
C ALA A 85 -22.08 -10.77 -0.72
N ASP A 86 -22.92 -10.18 0.13
CA ASP A 86 -23.79 -9.06 -0.24
C ASP A 86 -23.02 -7.75 -0.47
N ALA A 87 -23.70 -6.72 -0.93
CA ALA A 87 -23.07 -5.44 -1.26
C ALA A 87 -22.49 -4.74 -0.03
N ALA A 88 -23.13 -4.84 1.13
CA ALA A 88 -22.65 -4.23 2.38
C ALA A 88 -21.39 -4.93 2.87
N SER A 89 -21.40 -6.25 2.91
CA SER A 89 -20.22 -7.07 3.26
C SER A 89 -19.06 -6.82 2.30
N ARG A 90 -19.31 -6.72 0.99
CA ARG A 90 -18.26 -6.39 0.01
C ARG A 90 -17.65 -5.01 0.25
N THR A 91 -18.48 -4.01 0.57
CA THR A 91 -17.99 -2.66 0.90
C THR A 91 -17.14 -2.67 2.18
N ALA A 92 -17.53 -3.43 3.18
CA ALA A 92 -16.75 -3.59 4.41
C ALA A 92 -15.42 -4.32 4.15
N LEU A 93 -15.43 -5.38 3.34
CA LEU A 93 -14.23 -6.10 2.93
C LEU A 93 -13.28 -5.26 2.09
N ASP A 94 -13.79 -4.35 1.26
CA ASP A 94 -12.95 -3.37 0.55
C ASP A 94 -12.21 -2.45 1.52
N ARG A 95 -12.92 -1.90 2.51
CA ARG A 95 -12.29 -1.06 3.54
C ARG A 95 -11.25 -1.82 4.36
N TYR A 96 -11.55 -3.08 4.70
CA TYR A 96 -10.60 -3.97 5.37
C TYR A 96 -9.35 -4.16 4.51
N ALA A 97 -9.50 -4.48 3.23
CA ALA A 97 -8.39 -4.78 2.33
C ALA A 97 -7.51 -3.55 2.05
N ASP A 98 -8.12 -2.37 1.90
CA ASP A 98 -7.39 -1.11 1.72
C ASP A 98 -6.53 -0.80 2.96
N ALA A 99 -7.11 -0.94 4.17
CA ALA A 99 -6.38 -0.75 5.41
C ALA A 99 -5.30 -1.81 5.63
N LEU A 100 -5.55 -3.08 5.26
CA LEU A 100 -4.59 -4.17 5.36
C LEU A 100 -3.36 -3.93 4.46
N GLY A 101 -3.59 -3.52 3.21
CA GLY A 101 -2.52 -3.25 2.25
C GLY A 101 -1.61 -2.12 2.72
N LEU A 102 -2.19 -1.06 3.26
CA LEU A 102 -1.42 0.06 3.79
C LEU A 102 -0.70 -0.32 5.10
N ALA A 103 -1.37 -1.05 6.00
CA ALA A 103 -0.78 -1.53 7.24
C ALA A 103 0.44 -2.44 6.98
N PHE A 104 0.35 -3.27 5.94
CA PHE A 104 1.46 -4.12 5.51
C PHE A 104 2.71 -3.30 5.19
N GLN A 105 2.57 -2.22 4.42
CA GLN A 105 3.69 -1.36 4.05
C GLN A 105 4.20 -0.52 5.22
N VAL A 106 3.30 0.07 6.02
CA VAL A 106 3.74 0.82 7.22
C VAL A 106 4.54 -0.06 8.16
N ARG A 107 4.11 -1.33 8.34
CA ARG A 107 4.85 -2.28 9.19
C ARG A 107 6.18 -2.69 8.57
N ASP A 108 6.23 -2.88 7.26
CA ASP A 108 7.46 -3.20 6.51
C ASP A 108 8.51 -2.11 6.71
N ASP A 109 8.11 -0.86 6.47
CA ASP A 109 8.97 0.31 6.64
C ASP A 109 9.46 0.48 8.10
N LEU A 110 8.59 0.18 9.09
CA LEU A 110 8.96 0.20 10.49
C LEU A 110 9.98 -0.89 10.83
N LEU A 111 9.77 -2.11 10.32
CA LEU A 111 10.69 -3.24 10.54
C LEU A 111 12.07 -2.97 9.95
N ASP A 112 12.14 -2.31 8.79
CA ASP A 112 13.42 -1.96 8.16
C ASP A 112 14.25 -1.03 9.06
N VAL A 113 13.62 -0.05 9.71
CA VAL A 113 14.27 0.88 10.64
C VAL A 113 14.54 0.23 12.02
N GLU A 114 13.61 -0.57 12.56
CA GLU A 114 13.73 -1.23 13.85
C GLU A 114 14.77 -2.37 13.81
N GLY A 115 14.85 -3.09 12.69
CA GLY A 115 15.85 -4.14 12.45
C GLY A 115 17.28 -3.59 12.40
N ASP A 116 17.47 -2.36 11.91
CA ASP A 116 18.75 -1.65 11.92
C ASP A 116 19.26 -1.39 13.34
N ALA A 117 18.38 -0.94 14.21
CA ALA A 117 18.73 -0.62 15.59
C ALA A 117 19.15 -1.85 16.40
N ALA A 118 18.61 -3.04 16.07
CA ALA A 118 18.89 -4.29 16.79
C ALA A 118 20.10 -5.07 16.23
N THR A 119 20.48 -4.83 14.97
CA THR A 119 21.48 -5.63 14.25
C THR A 119 22.57 -4.75 13.65
N LEU A 120 23.18 -3.87 14.42
CA LEU A 120 24.34 -3.05 14.02
C LEU A 120 25.48 -3.93 13.45
N GLY A 121 25.27 -4.46 12.26
CA GLY A 121 26.25 -5.31 11.59
C GLY A 121 25.98 -5.67 10.14
N LYS A 122 24.76 -5.73 9.66
CA LYS A 122 24.50 -6.13 8.26
C LYS A 122 23.18 -5.59 7.69
N THR A 123 23.29 -4.69 6.76
CA THR A 123 22.31 -4.40 5.67
C THR A 123 20.92 -3.85 6.04
N ALA A 124 20.71 -3.35 7.22
CA ALA A 124 19.55 -2.52 7.51
C ALA A 124 19.80 -1.11 6.96
N GLY A 125 18.77 -0.32 6.69
CA GLY A 125 18.92 0.96 6.01
C GLY A 125 19.08 0.85 4.49
N LYS A 126 18.72 -0.27 3.87
CA LYS A 126 18.75 -0.38 2.41
C LYS A 126 17.89 0.68 1.74
N ASP A 127 16.76 1.02 2.33
CA ASP A 127 15.84 2.03 1.80
C ASP A 127 16.37 3.45 2.07
N ALA A 128 17.00 3.70 3.21
CA ALA A 128 17.72 4.96 3.47
C ALA A 128 18.93 5.13 2.54
N ALA A 129 19.65 4.06 2.22
CA ALA A 129 20.76 4.08 1.27
C ALA A 129 20.31 4.21 -0.20
N GLN A 130 19.00 4.01 -0.48
CA GLN A 130 18.40 4.12 -1.82
C GLN A 130 17.55 5.38 -2.00
N ASP A 131 17.56 6.34 -1.06
CA ASP A 131 16.73 7.55 -1.08
C ASP A 131 15.23 7.26 -1.29
N LYS A 132 14.74 6.10 -0.81
CA LYS A 132 13.33 5.75 -0.90
C LYS A 132 12.51 6.53 0.12
N ALA A 133 11.39 7.08 -0.32
CA ALA A 133 10.40 7.62 0.60
C ALA A 133 9.73 6.48 1.38
N THR A 134 9.77 6.55 2.72
CA THR A 134 9.14 5.60 3.64
C THR A 134 8.27 6.34 4.65
N PHE A 135 7.36 5.64 5.31
CA PHE A 135 6.53 6.25 6.36
C PHE A 135 7.39 6.81 7.50
N PRO A 136 8.40 6.10 8.05
CA PRO A 136 9.27 6.68 9.07
C PRO A 136 10.07 7.89 8.59
N ALA A 137 10.48 7.95 7.32
CA ALA A 137 11.22 9.09 6.77
C ALA A 137 10.33 10.34 6.64
N LEU A 138 9.05 10.16 6.27
CA LEU A 138 8.11 11.28 6.07
C LEU A 138 7.43 11.72 7.37
N LEU A 139 7.10 10.80 8.27
CA LEU A 139 6.30 11.07 9.46
C LEU A 139 7.11 11.01 10.76
N GLY A 140 8.22 10.28 10.77
CA GLY A 140 8.89 9.81 11.98
C GLY A 140 8.33 8.48 12.49
N ILE A 141 9.12 7.78 13.30
CA ILE A 141 8.82 6.42 13.78
C ILE A 141 7.51 6.40 14.61
N GLU A 142 7.36 7.31 15.56
CA GLU A 142 6.19 7.32 16.46
C GLU A 142 4.87 7.61 15.70
N ALA A 143 4.88 8.55 14.76
CA ALA A 143 3.70 8.82 13.95
C ALA A 143 3.37 7.64 13.00
N SER A 144 4.38 6.93 12.51
CA SER A 144 4.19 5.70 11.73
C SER A 144 3.57 4.57 12.57
N ARG A 145 3.99 4.39 13.82
CA ARG A 145 3.37 3.46 14.77
C ARG A 145 1.92 3.83 15.06
N TYR A 146 1.66 5.11 15.27
CA TYR A 146 0.28 5.59 15.46
C TYR A 146 -0.59 5.34 14.22
N ARG A 147 -0.04 5.56 13.01
CA ARG A 147 -0.72 5.26 11.75
C ARG A 147 -1.06 3.78 11.63
N LEU A 148 -0.13 2.90 11.98
CA LEU A 148 -0.34 1.45 11.99
C LEU A 148 -1.46 1.04 12.95
N ALA A 149 -1.50 1.59 14.16
CA ALA A 149 -2.56 1.33 15.14
C ALA A 149 -3.93 1.83 14.65
N ALA A 150 -3.99 2.99 13.99
CA ALA A 150 -5.21 3.51 13.38
C ALA A 150 -5.72 2.58 12.27
N LEU A 151 -4.83 2.05 11.41
CA LEU A 151 -5.18 1.08 10.38
C LEU A 151 -5.69 -0.24 10.97
N ALA A 152 -5.10 -0.72 12.07
CA ALA A 152 -5.60 -1.88 12.81
C ALA A 152 -7.04 -1.66 13.30
N THR A 153 -7.32 -0.48 13.85
CA THR A 153 -8.68 -0.10 14.30
C THR A 153 -9.66 -0.07 13.13
N MET A 154 -9.26 0.47 11.99
CA MET A 154 -10.09 0.50 10.77
C MET A 154 -10.41 -0.91 10.26
N MET A 155 -9.43 -1.83 10.26
CA MET A 155 -9.63 -3.23 9.87
C MET A 155 -10.65 -3.91 10.80
N HIS A 156 -10.49 -3.77 12.11
CA HIS A 156 -11.42 -4.34 13.08
C HIS A 156 -12.84 -3.77 12.93
N GLY A 157 -12.96 -2.45 12.76
CA GLY A 157 -14.26 -1.80 12.55
C GLY A 157 -14.96 -2.26 11.27
N ALA A 158 -14.19 -2.45 10.18
CA ALA A 158 -14.73 -2.99 8.94
C ALA A 158 -15.26 -4.42 9.11
N LEU A 159 -14.50 -5.30 9.75
CA LEU A 159 -14.91 -6.69 10.00
C LEU A 159 -16.09 -6.79 10.96
N ALA A 160 -16.18 -5.95 11.97
CA ALA A 160 -17.28 -5.92 12.94
C ALA A 160 -18.66 -5.62 12.30
N SER A 161 -18.68 -5.00 11.11
CA SER A 161 -19.91 -4.72 10.37
C SER A 161 -20.42 -5.90 9.53
N ILE A 162 -19.70 -7.02 9.50
CA ILE A 162 -20.01 -8.21 8.72
C ILE A 162 -20.63 -9.27 9.63
N SER A 163 -21.78 -9.81 9.26
CA SER A 163 -22.49 -10.83 10.06
C SER A 163 -21.89 -12.23 9.95
N ALA A 164 -21.08 -12.50 8.93
CA ALA A 164 -20.39 -13.77 8.75
C ALA A 164 -19.17 -13.90 9.68
N ASP A 165 -18.65 -15.12 9.84
CA ASP A 165 -17.42 -15.35 10.60
C ASP A 165 -16.20 -14.72 9.90
N THR A 166 -15.59 -13.75 10.56
CA THR A 166 -14.43 -13.02 10.09
C THR A 166 -13.16 -13.34 10.90
N THR A 167 -13.17 -14.38 11.72
CA THR A 167 -12.07 -14.75 12.64
C THR A 167 -10.73 -14.88 11.93
N LEU A 168 -10.69 -15.52 10.76
CA LEU A 168 -9.46 -15.68 9.98
C LEU A 168 -8.95 -14.35 9.43
N LEU A 169 -9.84 -13.46 8.97
CA LEU A 169 -9.45 -12.13 8.51
C LEU A 169 -8.91 -11.26 9.66
N ALA A 170 -9.53 -11.34 10.83
CA ALA A 170 -9.05 -10.67 12.03
C ALA A 170 -7.67 -11.19 12.47
N ALA A 171 -7.45 -12.52 12.39
CA ALA A 171 -6.16 -13.12 12.69
C ALA A 171 -5.08 -12.68 11.68
N LEU A 172 -5.42 -12.56 10.39
CA LEU A 172 -4.52 -12.06 9.36
C LEU A 172 -4.15 -10.58 9.61
N ALA A 173 -5.13 -9.73 9.93
CA ALA A 173 -4.89 -8.33 10.28
C ALA A 173 -3.90 -8.21 11.44
N ARG A 174 -4.12 -8.96 12.53
CA ARG A 174 -3.23 -9.01 13.69
C ARG A 174 -1.82 -9.43 13.27
N ARG A 175 -1.70 -10.53 12.51
CA ARG A 175 -0.40 -11.01 12.05
C ARG A 175 0.37 -9.99 11.23
N VAL A 176 -0.32 -9.20 10.38
CA VAL A 176 0.33 -8.14 9.59
C VAL A 176 0.84 -7.01 10.50
N VAL A 177 0.06 -6.62 11.50
CA VAL A 177 0.40 -5.52 12.42
C VAL A 177 1.50 -5.92 13.41
N GLU A 178 1.47 -7.16 13.91
CA GLU A 178 2.32 -7.64 15.01
C GLU A 178 3.55 -8.43 14.55
N ARG A 179 3.73 -8.65 13.23
CA ARG A 179 4.92 -9.37 12.76
C ARG A 179 6.21 -8.65 13.18
N ASP A 180 7.24 -9.41 13.46
CA ASP A 180 8.55 -8.98 13.94
C ASP A 180 9.71 -9.28 12.95
N HIS A 181 9.34 -9.82 11.78
CA HIS A 181 10.24 -10.14 10.65
C HIS A 181 9.47 -10.22 9.31
#